data_61bafc61620404e66cb98b42fbb743fb
#
_entry.id   61bafc61620404e66cb98b42fbb743fb
#
_cell.length_a   1.000
_cell.length_b   1.000
_cell.length_c   1.000
_cell.angle_alpha   90.00
_cell.angle_beta   90.00
_cell.angle_gamma   90.00
#
_symmetry.space_group_name_H-M   'P 1'
#
loop_
_entity.id
_entity.type
_entity.pdbx_description
1 polymer ?
#
loop_
_entity_poly.entity_id
_entity_poly.type
_entity_poly.pdbx_seq_one_letter_code
_entity_poly.pdbx_strand_id
1 'polypeptide(L)'
;MRLLDPRSGPCLALAAGALVTALVLAGCEDDELESALAARPSSTSAALVCAKDAQPVTVPASFPASAAVPDGYVVTGVEARSAGRTVVTAVSPKPFKQTLADMQAAYSTRGWSASEGEVEERDAESNFDGNGLRGRWAIREIPDCTDNTSVSVLIGT
;
A
#
# COMPACT_ATOMS: atom_id res chain seq x y z
N MET A 1 -24.11 42.19 -4.34
CA MET A 1 -25.29 42.77 -3.67
C MET A 1 -26.26 41.65 -3.32
N ARG A 2 -26.64 41.52 -2.04
CA ARG A 2 -27.42 40.51 -1.29
C ARG A 2 -26.56 39.41 -0.67
N LEU A 3 -26.14 39.54 0.62
CA LEU A 3 -26.82 39.59 1.95
C LEU A 3 -27.21 38.18 2.42
N LEU A 4 -26.40 37.63 3.34
CA LEU A 4 -26.64 37.21 4.72
C LEU A 4 -27.97 36.50 5.02
N ASP A 5 -27.87 35.27 5.60
CA ASP A 5 -28.74 34.96 6.74
C ASP A 5 -28.10 33.92 7.69
N PRO A 6 -27.95 34.23 8.97
CA PRO A 6 -27.50 33.31 10.02
C PRO A 6 -28.73 32.84 10.79
N ARG A 7 -28.90 31.53 10.97
CA ARG A 7 -29.88 31.00 11.93
C ARG A 7 -29.18 30.23 13.07
N SER A 8 -29.03 30.97 14.13
CA SER A 8 -28.86 30.48 15.47
C SER A 8 -30.15 29.81 15.95
N GLY A 9 -30.05 28.67 16.58
CA GLY A 9 -31.14 28.02 17.31
C GLY A 9 -30.62 27.49 18.66
N PRO A 10 -31.41 27.59 19.73
CA PRO A 10 -30.90 27.72 21.08
C PRO A 10 -30.73 26.40 21.85
N CYS A 11 -29.89 26.48 22.86
CA CYS A 11 -29.75 25.56 23.98
C CYS A 11 -31.06 25.37 24.76
N LEU A 12 -31.35 24.14 25.14
CA LEU A 12 -32.23 23.87 26.28
C LEU A 12 -31.54 22.90 27.22
N ALA A 13 -31.27 23.41 28.40
CA ALA A 13 -30.85 22.68 29.61
C ALA A 13 -32.06 22.20 30.40
N LEU A 14 -31.80 21.31 31.36
CA LEU A 14 -32.63 20.75 32.46
C LEU A 14 -32.93 19.26 32.23
N ALA A 15 -32.74 18.32 33.14
CA ALA A 15 -32.80 18.41 34.59
C ALA A 15 -32.04 17.22 35.23
N ALA A 16 -31.67 17.42 36.47
CA ALA A 16 -31.09 16.48 37.39
C ALA A 16 -32.05 15.31 37.72
N GLY A 17 -31.48 14.10 37.88
CA GLY A 17 -32.15 12.95 38.47
C GLY A 17 -31.11 12.02 39.06
N ALA A 18 -30.85 12.19 40.35
CA ALA A 18 -30.07 11.27 41.16
C ALA A 18 -30.87 10.00 41.40
N LEU A 19 -30.34 8.84 41.02
CA LEU A 19 -30.79 7.56 41.59
C LEU A 19 -29.55 6.68 41.78
N VAL A 20 -29.26 6.51 43.05
CA VAL A 20 -28.32 5.55 43.61
C VAL A 20 -28.91 4.15 43.45
N THR A 21 -28.23 3.26 42.74
CA THR A 21 -28.53 1.82 42.86
C THR A 21 -27.24 1.02 42.74
N ALA A 22 -27.00 0.35 43.83
CA ALA A 22 -26.20 -0.84 44.15
C ALA A 22 -25.22 -1.42 43.10
N LEU A 23 -24.00 -1.58 43.59
CA LEU A 23 -22.97 -2.50 43.10
C LEU A 23 -23.53 -3.92 42.94
N VAL A 24 -23.40 -4.46 41.75
CA VAL A 24 -23.24 -5.89 41.53
C VAL A 24 -21.91 -6.04 40.80
N LEU A 25 -20.90 -6.50 41.53
CA LEU A 25 -19.66 -7.01 40.98
C LEU A 25 -19.98 -8.36 40.35
N ALA A 26 -20.26 -8.36 39.04
CA ALA A 26 -20.17 -9.56 38.24
C ALA A 26 -18.81 -9.49 37.54
N GLY A 27 -17.91 -10.37 37.92
CA GLY A 27 -16.63 -10.56 37.25
C GLY A 27 -16.87 -10.95 35.81
N CYS A 28 -16.46 -10.11 34.90
CA CYS A 28 -16.23 -10.50 33.50
C CYS A 28 -14.83 -11.08 33.44
N GLU A 29 -14.79 -12.35 33.18
CA GLU A 29 -13.55 -13.03 32.77
C GLU A 29 -13.09 -12.45 31.44
N ASP A 30 -12.03 -11.64 31.48
CA ASP A 30 -11.42 -10.97 30.34
C ASP A 30 -10.47 -11.89 29.53
N ASP A 31 -10.66 -13.20 29.56
CA ASP A 31 -9.73 -14.15 28.92
C ASP A 31 -10.02 -14.43 27.42
N GLU A 32 -11.13 -13.99 26.85
CA GLU A 32 -11.43 -14.26 25.45
C GLU A 32 -10.95 -13.17 24.48
N LEU A 33 -10.65 -11.97 24.93
CA LEU A 33 -10.21 -10.86 24.08
C LEU A 33 -8.71 -10.92 23.72
N GLU A 34 -7.91 -11.57 24.53
CA GLU A 34 -6.47 -11.72 24.28
C GLU A 34 -6.18 -12.78 23.19
N SER A 35 -7.05 -13.77 23.07
CA SER A 35 -6.89 -14.82 22.05
C SER A 35 -7.26 -14.36 20.63
N ALA A 36 -8.09 -13.33 20.49
CA ALA A 36 -8.47 -12.78 19.19
C ALA A 36 -7.41 -11.80 18.60
N LEU A 37 -6.53 -11.28 19.42
CA LEU A 37 -5.43 -10.42 19.00
C LEU A 37 -4.22 -11.20 18.48
N ALA A 38 -4.11 -12.48 18.82
CA ALA A 38 -3.00 -13.34 18.38
C ALA A 38 -3.13 -13.86 16.93
N ALA A 39 -4.27 -13.69 16.30
CA ALA A 39 -4.53 -14.18 14.94
C ALA A 39 -4.51 -13.07 13.87
N ARG A 40 -3.88 -11.93 14.11
CA ARG A 40 -3.50 -11.05 13.00
C ARG A 40 -2.37 -11.74 12.25
N PRO A 41 -2.56 -12.08 10.96
CA PRO A 41 -1.41 -12.47 10.14
C PRO A 41 -0.44 -11.29 10.25
N SER A 42 0.70 -11.54 10.86
CA SER A 42 1.81 -10.62 10.80
C SER A 42 2.04 -10.37 9.32
N SER A 43 1.72 -9.16 8.86
CA SER A 43 2.23 -8.67 7.59
C SER A 43 3.74 -8.70 7.76
N THR A 44 4.35 -9.82 7.45
CA THR A 44 5.80 -9.92 7.36
C THR A 44 6.14 -8.93 6.26
N SER A 45 6.56 -7.74 6.67
CA SER A 45 7.23 -6.82 5.76
C SER A 45 8.31 -7.66 5.12
N ALA A 46 8.12 -7.99 3.83
CA ALA A 46 9.09 -8.84 3.13
C ALA A 46 10.44 -8.17 3.33
N ALA A 47 11.33 -8.84 4.05
CA ALA A 47 12.65 -8.30 4.32
C ALA A 47 13.26 -7.93 2.98
N LEU A 48 13.75 -6.69 2.87
CA LEU A 48 14.44 -6.25 1.66
C LEU A 48 15.68 -7.14 1.50
N VAL A 49 15.69 -7.95 0.46
CA VAL A 49 16.79 -8.85 0.14
C VAL A 49 17.55 -8.35 -1.09
N CYS A 50 18.83 -8.63 -1.20
CA CYS A 50 19.58 -8.34 -2.41
C CYS A 50 19.14 -9.27 -3.55
N ALA A 51 19.23 -8.82 -4.79
CA ALA A 51 18.79 -9.59 -5.96
C ALA A 51 19.45 -10.98 -6.04
N LYS A 52 20.72 -11.12 -5.64
CA LYS A 52 21.45 -12.39 -5.61
C LYS A 52 20.87 -13.41 -4.62
N ASP A 53 20.20 -12.95 -3.58
CA ASP A 53 19.63 -13.77 -2.51
C ASP A 53 18.11 -13.89 -2.63
N ALA A 54 17.52 -13.19 -3.60
CA ALA A 54 16.08 -13.13 -3.81
C ALA A 54 15.54 -14.47 -4.36
N GLN A 55 14.45 -14.95 -3.76
CA GLN A 55 13.76 -16.16 -4.22
C GLN A 55 12.65 -15.76 -5.18
N PRO A 56 12.64 -16.24 -6.44
CA PRO A 56 11.64 -15.87 -7.41
C PRO A 56 10.27 -16.46 -7.08
N VAL A 57 9.25 -15.63 -7.24
CA VAL A 57 7.83 -15.99 -7.09
C VAL A 57 7.14 -15.86 -8.44
N THR A 58 6.29 -16.83 -8.77
CA THR A 58 5.51 -16.79 -10.00
C THR A 58 4.38 -15.77 -9.91
N VAL A 59 4.32 -14.86 -10.88
CA VAL A 59 3.20 -13.93 -11.02
C VAL A 59 2.00 -14.67 -11.61
N PRO A 60 0.80 -14.53 -11.02
CA PRO A 60 -0.40 -15.17 -11.55
C PRO A 60 -0.73 -14.69 -12.97
N ALA A 61 -1.26 -15.58 -13.81
CA ALA A 61 -1.68 -15.23 -15.17
C ALA A 61 -2.78 -14.16 -15.23
N SER A 62 -3.50 -13.95 -14.13
CA SER A 62 -4.50 -12.88 -13.98
C SER A 62 -3.88 -11.49 -13.79
N PHE A 63 -2.59 -11.39 -13.46
CA PHE A 63 -1.91 -10.12 -13.37
C PHE A 63 -1.63 -9.58 -14.78
N PRO A 64 -1.97 -8.30 -15.08
CA PRO A 64 -1.80 -7.76 -16.42
C PRO A 64 -0.33 -7.72 -16.84
N ALA A 65 0.01 -8.37 -17.95
CA ALA A 65 1.38 -8.38 -18.47
C ALA A 65 1.92 -6.97 -18.78
N SER A 66 1.02 -6.03 -19.14
CA SER A 66 1.39 -4.63 -19.36
C SER A 66 1.86 -3.93 -18.07
N ALA A 67 1.44 -4.39 -16.90
CA ALA A 67 1.86 -3.85 -15.59
C ALA A 67 3.01 -4.66 -14.95
N ALA A 68 3.54 -5.66 -15.63
CA ALA A 68 4.66 -6.45 -15.12
C ALA A 68 5.92 -5.57 -14.93
N VAL A 69 6.73 -5.94 -13.96
CA VAL A 69 8.06 -5.34 -13.80
C VAL A 69 8.94 -5.59 -15.04
N PRO A 70 9.95 -4.76 -15.31
CA PRO A 70 10.87 -4.99 -16.43
C PRO A 70 11.56 -6.36 -16.38
N ASP A 71 11.98 -6.84 -17.54
CA ASP A 71 12.72 -8.10 -17.66
C ASP A 71 14.04 -8.05 -16.87
N GLY A 72 14.40 -9.17 -16.29
CA GLY A 72 15.61 -9.31 -15.47
C GLY A 72 15.44 -8.88 -14.00
N TYR A 73 14.26 -8.41 -13.62
CA TYR A 73 13.94 -8.17 -12.21
C TYR A 73 13.44 -9.47 -11.56
N VAL A 74 13.80 -9.70 -10.31
CA VAL A 74 13.36 -10.87 -9.55
C VAL A 74 12.10 -10.55 -8.79
N VAL A 75 10.97 -11.11 -9.18
CA VAL A 75 9.72 -10.99 -8.41
C VAL A 75 9.86 -11.79 -7.13
N THR A 76 9.66 -11.16 -5.98
CA THR A 76 9.84 -11.74 -4.64
C THR A 76 8.53 -11.91 -3.88
N GLY A 77 7.44 -11.35 -4.37
CA GLY A 77 6.14 -11.48 -3.75
C GLY A 77 4.99 -11.07 -4.64
N VAL A 78 3.84 -11.69 -4.42
CA VAL A 78 2.57 -11.31 -5.02
C VAL A 78 1.51 -11.39 -3.94
N GLU A 79 0.79 -10.30 -3.74
CA GLU A 79 -0.23 -10.20 -2.69
C GLU A 79 -1.54 -9.66 -3.25
N ALA A 80 -2.60 -10.43 -3.08
CA ALA A 80 -3.95 -9.95 -3.35
C ALA A 80 -4.40 -9.00 -2.23
N ARG A 81 -4.92 -7.86 -2.60
CA ARG A 81 -5.47 -6.84 -1.70
C ARG A 81 -6.99 -6.72 -1.87
N SER A 82 -7.65 -6.08 -0.92
CA SER A 82 -9.08 -5.78 -1.01
C SER A 82 -9.43 -5.00 -2.29
N ALA A 83 -10.68 -5.09 -2.72
CA ALA A 83 -11.20 -4.44 -3.93
C ALA A 83 -10.47 -4.85 -5.23
N GLY A 84 -10.12 -6.12 -5.38
CA GLY A 84 -9.53 -6.65 -6.62
C GLY A 84 -8.14 -6.11 -6.95
N ARG A 85 -7.46 -5.50 -6.01
CA ARG A 85 -6.10 -4.98 -6.21
C ARG A 85 -5.05 -6.07 -5.99
N THR A 86 -3.95 -5.97 -6.69
CA THR A 86 -2.80 -6.86 -6.53
C THR A 86 -1.53 -6.03 -6.37
N VAL A 87 -0.68 -6.44 -5.44
CA VAL A 87 0.67 -5.89 -5.27
C VAL A 87 1.66 -6.96 -5.73
N VAL A 88 2.57 -6.56 -6.60
CA VAL A 88 3.76 -7.34 -6.97
C VAL A 88 4.98 -6.63 -6.40
N THR A 89 5.81 -7.36 -5.68
CA THR A 89 7.11 -6.89 -5.20
C THR A 89 8.23 -7.58 -5.96
N ALA A 90 9.30 -6.84 -6.24
CA ALA A 90 10.45 -7.35 -6.96
C ALA A 90 11.73 -6.65 -6.50
N VAL A 91 12.85 -7.21 -6.89
CA VAL A 91 14.16 -6.58 -6.76
C VAL A 91 14.80 -6.43 -8.14
N SER A 92 15.22 -5.23 -8.44
CA SER A 92 16.06 -4.91 -9.59
C SER A 92 17.53 -5.13 -9.22
N PRO A 93 18.32 -5.86 -10.04
CA PRO A 93 19.77 -5.98 -9.87
C PRO A 93 20.52 -4.77 -10.47
N LYS A 94 19.93 -3.59 -10.38
CA LYS A 94 20.46 -2.35 -10.94
C LYS A 94 20.36 -1.22 -9.93
N PRO A 95 21.26 -0.21 -10.00
CA PRO A 95 21.18 0.95 -9.13
C PRO A 95 19.91 1.77 -9.37
N PHE A 96 19.51 2.54 -8.38
CA PHE A 96 18.26 3.31 -8.35
C PHE A 96 17.99 4.10 -9.64
N LYS A 97 18.95 4.90 -10.10
CA LYS A 97 18.76 5.74 -11.29
C LYS A 97 18.50 4.94 -12.56
N GLN A 98 19.13 3.78 -12.70
CA GLN A 98 18.92 2.90 -13.84
C GLN A 98 17.56 2.20 -13.74
N THR A 99 17.19 1.74 -12.54
CA THR A 99 15.88 1.16 -12.30
C THR A 99 14.76 2.17 -12.55
N LEU A 100 14.93 3.44 -12.16
CA LEU A 100 13.97 4.50 -12.46
C LEU A 100 13.76 4.67 -13.97
N ALA A 101 14.85 4.75 -14.73
CA ALA A 101 14.77 4.88 -16.18
C ALA A 101 14.08 3.67 -16.83
N ASP A 102 14.39 2.46 -16.39
CA ASP A 102 13.77 1.23 -16.88
C ASP A 102 12.26 1.20 -16.61
N MET A 103 11.83 1.57 -15.39
CA MET A 103 10.42 1.62 -15.01
C MET A 103 9.67 2.63 -15.87
N GLN A 104 10.18 3.85 -15.99
CA GLN A 104 9.55 4.89 -16.81
C GLN A 104 9.43 4.46 -18.28
N ALA A 105 10.49 3.92 -18.86
CA ALA A 105 10.50 3.45 -20.25
C ALA A 105 9.54 2.28 -20.45
N ALA A 106 9.55 1.27 -19.58
CA ALA A 106 8.69 0.09 -19.69
C ALA A 106 7.20 0.45 -19.63
N TYR A 107 6.82 1.32 -18.72
CA TYR A 107 5.41 1.72 -18.57
C TYR A 107 4.96 2.60 -19.73
N SER A 108 5.75 3.57 -20.13
CA SER A 108 5.46 4.41 -21.30
C SER A 108 5.30 3.56 -22.57
N THR A 109 6.22 2.64 -22.83
CA THR A 109 6.19 1.78 -24.04
C THR A 109 4.97 0.85 -24.06
N ARG A 110 4.47 0.46 -22.89
CA ARG A 110 3.28 -0.42 -22.77
C ARG A 110 1.96 0.35 -22.77
N GLY A 111 1.98 1.65 -23.04
CA GLY A 111 0.78 2.48 -23.19
C GLY A 111 0.16 2.94 -21.88
N TRP A 112 0.95 2.96 -20.79
CA TRP A 112 0.52 3.56 -19.53
C TRP A 112 0.79 5.06 -19.56
N SER A 113 -0.18 5.84 -19.10
CA SER A 113 -0.03 7.27 -18.85
C SER A 113 0.43 7.46 -17.42
N ALA A 114 1.62 8.02 -17.23
CA ALA A 114 2.06 8.44 -15.91
C ALA A 114 1.26 9.68 -15.49
N SER A 115 0.81 9.69 -14.25
CA SER A 115 0.20 10.85 -13.61
C SER A 115 1.07 11.32 -12.45
N GLU A 116 0.49 11.81 -11.39
CA GLU A 116 1.23 12.28 -10.22
C GLU A 116 2.30 11.30 -9.76
N GLY A 117 3.48 11.82 -9.46
CA GLY A 117 4.61 11.03 -8.97
C GLY A 117 5.66 11.93 -8.35
N GLU A 118 6.58 11.33 -7.63
CA GLU A 118 7.66 11.99 -6.93
C GLU A 118 8.98 11.26 -7.18
N VAL A 119 10.05 12.01 -7.28
CA VAL A 119 11.41 11.45 -7.44
C VAL A 119 12.31 12.15 -6.43
N GLU A 120 12.84 11.36 -5.51
CA GLU A 120 13.81 11.79 -4.53
C GLU A 120 15.20 11.20 -4.83
N GLU A 121 16.15 11.41 -3.93
CA GLU A 121 17.52 10.94 -4.14
C GLU A 121 17.63 9.43 -4.22
N ARG A 122 16.82 8.70 -3.43
CA ARG A 122 16.93 7.26 -3.22
C ARG A 122 15.60 6.51 -3.35
N ASP A 123 14.53 7.21 -3.62
CA ASP A 123 13.24 6.60 -3.91
C ASP A 123 12.46 7.41 -4.96
N ALA A 124 11.52 6.73 -5.60
CA ALA A 124 10.61 7.37 -6.53
C ALA A 124 9.32 6.57 -6.64
N GLU A 125 8.27 7.25 -7.00
CA GLU A 125 6.98 6.66 -7.26
C GLU A 125 6.27 7.36 -8.41
N SER A 126 5.34 6.68 -9.03
CA SER A 126 4.44 7.27 -10.03
C SER A 126 3.13 6.52 -10.03
N ASN A 127 2.05 7.27 -10.06
CA ASN A 127 0.75 6.73 -10.42
C ASN A 127 0.71 6.56 -11.94
N PHE A 128 -0.06 5.58 -12.40
CA PHE A 128 -0.29 5.33 -13.81
C PHE A 128 -1.72 4.85 -14.07
N ASP A 129 -2.24 5.19 -15.23
CA ASP A 129 -3.54 4.73 -15.70
C ASP A 129 -3.48 4.35 -17.18
N GLY A 130 -4.35 3.45 -17.57
CA GLY A 130 -4.45 2.95 -18.94
C GLY A 130 -5.12 1.58 -19.00
N ASN A 131 -5.60 1.22 -20.16
CA ASN A 131 -6.21 -0.09 -20.41
C ASN A 131 -7.39 -0.43 -19.46
N GLY A 132 -8.09 0.56 -18.94
CA GLY A 132 -9.18 0.39 -17.96
C GLY A 132 -8.72 0.06 -16.54
N LEU A 133 -7.43 0.16 -16.26
CA LEU A 133 -6.82 -0.12 -14.97
C LEU A 133 -6.08 1.11 -14.45
N ARG A 134 -5.86 1.13 -13.15
CA ARG A 134 -5.05 2.14 -12.46
C ARG A 134 -4.04 1.44 -11.57
N GLY A 135 -2.92 2.10 -11.37
CA GLY A 135 -1.89 1.56 -10.52
C GLY A 135 -0.90 2.60 -10.02
N ARG A 136 0.04 2.11 -9.27
CA ARG A 136 1.20 2.87 -8.79
C ARG A 136 2.39 1.94 -8.75
N TRP A 137 3.51 2.41 -9.22
CA TRP A 137 4.77 1.77 -8.89
C TRP A 137 5.57 2.65 -7.93
N ALA A 138 6.36 2.01 -7.09
CA ALA A 138 7.32 2.67 -6.23
C ALA A 138 8.63 1.87 -6.26
N ILE A 139 9.74 2.58 -6.24
CA ILE A 139 11.08 2.02 -6.18
C ILE A 139 11.88 2.68 -5.07
N ARG A 140 12.76 1.91 -4.44
CA ARG A 140 13.64 2.42 -3.39
C ARG A 140 14.98 1.69 -3.41
N GLU A 141 16.06 2.45 -3.27
CA GLU A 141 17.38 1.87 -3.07
C GLU A 141 17.39 0.96 -1.83
N ILE A 142 18.06 -0.19 -1.93
CA ILE A 142 18.21 -1.09 -0.79
C ILE A 142 19.54 -0.77 -0.10
N PRO A 143 19.54 -0.23 1.14
CA PRO A 143 20.76 0.33 1.76
C PRO A 143 21.93 -0.64 1.85
N ASP A 144 21.64 -1.90 2.14
CA ASP A 144 22.67 -2.93 2.38
C ASP A 144 23.01 -3.75 1.12
N CYS A 145 22.49 -3.36 -0.03
CA CYS A 145 22.66 -4.07 -1.29
C CYS A 145 23.14 -3.11 -2.37
N THR A 146 24.45 -3.06 -2.58
CA THR A 146 25.03 -2.22 -3.65
C THR A 146 24.38 -2.53 -4.99
N ASP A 147 24.00 -1.48 -5.72
CA ASP A 147 23.38 -1.57 -7.04
C ASP A 147 22.08 -2.39 -7.09
N ASN A 148 21.33 -2.44 -5.99
CA ASN A 148 20.02 -3.09 -5.98
C ASN A 148 18.92 -2.11 -5.56
N THR A 149 17.76 -2.27 -6.19
CA THR A 149 16.61 -1.41 -5.96
C THR A 149 15.37 -2.27 -5.74
N SER A 150 14.66 -2.04 -4.64
CA SER A 150 13.34 -2.64 -4.40
C SER A 150 12.31 -2.00 -5.33
N VAL A 151 11.37 -2.79 -5.78
CA VAL A 151 10.29 -2.38 -6.68
C VAL A 151 8.97 -2.90 -6.14
N SER A 152 7.94 -2.08 -6.12
CA SER A 152 6.58 -2.52 -5.88
C SER A 152 5.65 -1.96 -6.95
N VAL A 153 4.70 -2.78 -7.38
CA VAL A 153 3.65 -2.41 -8.34
C VAL A 153 2.31 -2.79 -7.75
N LEU A 154 1.48 -1.79 -7.50
CA LEU A 154 0.08 -1.96 -7.14
C LEU A 154 -0.77 -1.72 -8.39
N ILE A 155 -1.70 -2.63 -8.68
CA ILE A 155 -2.66 -2.45 -9.76
C ILE A 155 -4.06 -2.89 -9.34
N GLY A 156 -5.07 -2.23 -9.91
CA GLY A 156 -6.47 -2.55 -9.71
C GLY A 156 -7.38 -1.79 -10.68
N THR A 157 -8.68 -2.02 -10.59
CA THR A 157 -9.73 -1.33 -11.36
C THR A 157 -10.17 -0.05 -10.68
#